data_f1603c3da16a3574b1ff3d311c50fee5
#
_entry.id   f1603c3da16a3574b1ff3d311c50fee5
#
_cell.length_a   1.000
_cell.length_b   1.000
_cell.length_c   1.000
_cell.angle_alpha   90.00
_cell.angle_beta   90.00
_cell.angle_gamma   90.00
#
_symmetry.space_group_name_H-M   'P 1'
#
loop_
_entity.id
_entity.type
_entity.pdbx_description
1 polymer ?
#
loop_
_entity_poly.entity_id
_entity_poly.type
_entity_poly.pdbx_seq_one_letter_code
_entity_poly.pdbx_strand_id
1 'polypeptide(L)'
;MNRCLSIRLQTVSLSTYNRTEYLKIMAAVHKIKTNVIIIGAGPAGASTSIFLSKKGINHVVIEKEAFPRDKVCGDACSGKTVHVLRKADPTWLDEIFQAPEAFAPSYGLIIGAPNGKEIAIPFKPDRLQGEYAAGFTSTRMRLDQYLFSKLNPAHSTIFQNSHVKKLERTGDTVKVSFNQKEMEFEVEAQLVVGADGAQSIVRKTFLNDQFHPKQPSPGIRAYYRNITGFHPESFIELHFLPALLPGYFWIFPLPDGAANVGIGMPSKVLREKKINLKAVLQDIIKHHPKIAPRFSEAIMIDKITGWTLPLFTGNQPISGDRFLLAGDAANLIDPFTGEGIGNALFSGMIAADTVCNALEAHQFDKASIKRQYDDILHLQIGSELKTSMILQRLCRHQGLFNFLISKATRSPTLSGTLNAMLSNVDLRKQLYKPSFYLKILLNQ
;
A
#
# COMPACT_ATOMS: atom_id res chain seq x y z
N MET A 1 4.17 -13.74 40.97
CA MET A 1 2.78 -14.24 40.99
C MET A 1 1.86 -13.11 40.56
N ASN A 2 1.67 -12.88 39.26
CA ASN A 2 0.70 -11.92 38.75
C ASN A 2 -0.21 -12.67 37.80
N ARG A 3 -1.45 -12.86 38.18
CA ARG A 3 -2.49 -13.51 37.41
C ARG A 3 -2.82 -12.64 36.18
N CYS A 4 -2.49 -13.12 35.00
CA CYS A 4 -2.95 -12.58 33.72
C CYS A 4 -4.45 -12.86 33.62
N LEU A 5 -5.31 -11.82 33.75
CA LEU A 5 -6.73 -11.90 33.39
C LEU A 5 -6.81 -11.89 31.86
N SER A 6 -6.82 -13.08 31.26
CA SER A 6 -7.28 -13.26 29.89
C SER A 6 -8.81 -13.11 29.91
N ILE A 7 -9.32 -11.96 29.50
CA ILE A 7 -10.74 -11.79 29.22
C ILE A 7 -11.02 -12.55 27.90
N ARG A 8 -11.30 -13.85 28.00
CA ARG A 8 -12.02 -14.57 26.94
C ARG A 8 -13.43 -13.98 26.92
N LEU A 9 -13.72 -13.12 25.97
CA LEU A 9 -15.09 -12.86 25.55
C LEU A 9 -15.63 -14.18 24.94
N GLN A 10 -16.08 -15.09 25.82
CA GLN A 10 -16.94 -16.17 25.39
C GLN A 10 -18.17 -15.52 24.75
N THR A 11 -18.59 -16.05 23.64
CA THR A 11 -19.93 -15.85 23.09
C THR A 11 -20.95 -16.34 24.11
N VAL A 12 -21.23 -15.51 25.12
CA VAL A 12 -22.34 -15.74 26.04
C VAL A 12 -23.59 -15.51 25.22
N SER A 13 -24.39 -16.55 25.11
CA SER A 13 -25.69 -16.47 24.45
C SER A 13 -26.52 -15.42 25.18
N LEU A 14 -26.90 -14.37 24.47
CA LEU A 14 -27.63 -13.20 24.98
C LEU A 14 -29.04 -13.56 25.52
N SER A 15 -29.41 -14.82 25.49
CA SER A 15 -30.71 -15.34 25.92
C SER A 15 -30.91 -15.45 27.47
N THR A 16 -29.85 -15.18 28.25
CA THR A 16 -29.88 -15.37 29.71
C THR A 16 -30.05 -14.09 30.56
N TYR A 17 -30.00 -12.92 29.94
CA TYR A 17 -30.15 -11.65 30.66
C TYR A 17 -31.57 -11.11 30.55
N ASN A 18 -32.09 -10.54 31.68
CA ASN A 18 -33.33 -9.79 31.61
C ASN A 18 -33.10 -8.46 30.84
N ARG A 19 -34.18 -7.92 30.26
CA ARG A 19 -34.13 -6.70 29.42
C ARG A 19 -33.42 -5.51 30.06
N THR A 20 -33.53 -5.38 31.36
CA THR A 20 -32.95 -4.27 32.15
C THR A 20 -31.43 -4.43 32.31
N GLU A 21 -30.95 -5.66 32.53
CA GLU A 21 -29.51 -5.96 32.61
C GLU A 21 -28.86 -5.85 31.22
N TYR A 22 -29.54 -6.31 30.19
CA TYR A 22 -29.10 -6.13 28.79
C TYR A 22 -28.92 -4.64 28.47
N LEU A 23 -29.90 -3.78 28.77
CA LEU A 23 -29.81 -2.34 28.54
C LEU A 23 -28.70 -1.66 29.39
N LYS A 24 -28.40 -2.15 30.58
CA LYS A 24 -27.28 -1.65 31.40
C LYS A 24 -25.92 -2.04 30.82
N ILE A 25 -25.79 -3.27 30.30
CA ILE A 25 -24.57 -3.74 29.65
C ILE A 25 -24.32 -2.94 28.36
N MET A 26 -25.38 -2.67 27.58
CA MET A 26 -25.32 -1.90 26.35
C MET A 26 -25.04 -0.40 26.59
N ALA A 27 -25.45 0.14 27.73
CA ALA A 27 -25.21 1.54 28.10
C ALA A 27 -23.84 1.75 28.76
N ALA A 28 -23.12 0.69 29.14
CA ALA A 28 -21.84 0.79 29.82
C ALA A 28 -20.71 0.99 28.80
N VAL A 29 -19.84 1.98 29.07
CA VAL A 29 -18.60 2.14 28.30
C VAL A 29 -17.59 1.07 28.73
N HIS A 30 -17.21 0.20 27.80
CA HIS A 30 -16.22 -0.86 28.03
C HIS A 30 -14.81 -0.29 27.94
N LYS A 31 -14.10 -0.24 29.06
CA LYS A 31 -12.74 0.33 29.16
C LYS A 31 -11.68 -0.75 29.03
N ILE A 32 -10.73 -0.53 28.13
CA ILE A 32 -9.60 -1.42 27.86
C ILE A 32 -8.29 -0.62 28.00
N LYS A 33 -7.28 -1.24 28.62
CA LYS A 33 -5.93 -0.69 28.65
C LYS A 33 -4.99 -1.62 27.88
N THR A 34 -4.12 -1.02 27.07
CA THR A 34 -3.13 -1.75 26.26
C THR A 34 -1.86 -0.92 26.13
N ASN A 35 -0.79 -1.49 25.58
CA ASN A 35 0.42 -0.73 25.29
C ASN A 35 0.23 0.16 24.04
N VAL A 36 -0.44 -0.35 23.02
CA VAL A 36 -0.55 0.30 21.71
C VAL A 36 -1.95 0.09 21.11
N ILE A 37 -2.46 1.11 20.45
CA ILE A 37 -3.65 1.02 19.60
C ILE A 37 -3.21 1.13 18.14
N ILE A 38 -3.68 0.23 17.28
CA ILE A 38 -3.53 0.30 15.82
C ILE A 38 -4.91 0.60 15.23
N ILE A 39 -5.03 1.68 14.49
CA ILE A 39 -6.28 2.03 13.79
C ILE A 39 -6.13 1.64 12.33
N GLY A 40 -6.93 0.67 11.87
CA GLY A 40 -6.90 0.05 10.55
C GLY A 40 -6.11 -1.26 10.51
N ALA A 41 -6.70 -2.30 9.88
CA ALA A 41 -6.09 -3.62 9.69
C ALA A 41 -5.72 -3.90 8.22
N GLY A 42 -5.57 -2.86 7.40
CA GLY A 42 -4.97 -2.97 6.06
C GLY A 42 -3.48 -3.37 6.12
N PRO A 43 -2.76 -3.42 4.99
CA PRO A 43 -1.37 -3.89 4.96
C PRO A 43 -0.45 -3.24 6.01
N ALA A 44 -0.55 -1.93 6.25
CA ALA A 44 0.27 -1.25 7.25
C ALA A 44 -0.08 -1.70 8.68
N GLY A 45 -1.36 -1.73 9.04
CA GLY A 45 -1.79 -2.13 10.38
C GLY A 45 -1.57 -3.61 10.64
N ALA A 46 -1.83 -4.48 9.66
CA ALA A 46 -1.53 -5.90 9.76
C ALA A 46 -0.03 -6.14 9.96
N SER A 47 0.83 -5.48 9.18
CA SER A 47 2.28 -5.55 9.36
C SER A 47 2.70 -5.07 10.75
N THR A 48 2.19 -3.93 11.21
CA THR A 48 2.48 -3.44 12.57
C THR A 48 2.09 -4.47 13.63
N SER A 49 0.87 -5.03 13.56
CA SER A 49 0.37 -6.03 14.50
C SER A 49 1.20 -7.31 14.49
N ILE A 50 1.55 -7.82 13.31
CA ILE A 50 2.39 -9.01 13.14
C ILE A 50 3.74 -8.82 13.82
N PHE A 51 4.44 -7.71 13.53
CA PHE A 51 5.77 -7.46 14.10
C PHE A 51 5.73 -7.12 15.59
N LEU A 52 4.69 -6.45 16.10
CA LEU A 52 4.49 -6.26 17.53
C LEU A 52 4.24 -7.59 18.26
N SER A 53 3.43 -8.48 17.68
CA SER A 53 3.17 -9.81 18.23
C SER A 53 4.46 -10.64 18.32
N LYS A 54 5.35 -10.57 17.32
CA LYS A 54 6.68 -11.22 17.35
C LYS A 54 7.57 -10.72 18.48
N LYS A 55 7.35 -9.50 18.94
CA LYS A 55 8.06 -8.87 20.07
C LYS A 55 7.32 -9.05 21.41
N GLY A 56 6.21 -9.79 21.42
CA GLY A 56 5.40 -10.02 22.64
C GLY A 56 4.64 -8.79 23.14
N ILE A 57 4.46 -7.78 22.31
CA ILE A 57 3.79 -6.52 22.69
C ILE A 57 2.28 -6.67 22.51
N ASN A 58 1.54 -6.51 23.63
CA ASN A 58 0.08 -6.52 23.60
C ASN A 58 -0.46 -5.21 23.00
N HIS A 59 -1.42 -5.36 22.08
CA HIS A 59 -2.01 -4.24 21.37
C HIS A 59 -3.47 -4.50 20.99
N VAL A 60 -4.19 -3.41 20.68
CA VAL A 60 -5.55 -3.43 20.17
C VAL A 60 -5.55 -2.99 18.73
N VAL A 61 -6.25 -3.72 17.86
CA VAL A 61 -6.47 -3.37 16.46
C VAL A 61 -7.95 -3.01 16.27
N ILE A 62 -8.21 -1.80 15.76
CA ILE A 62 -9.57 -1.31 15.48
C ILE A 62 -9.73 -1.20 13.96
N GLU A 63 -10.62 -1.99 13.38
CA GLU A 63 -10.89 -2.00 11.94
C GLU A 63 -12.37 -1.70 11.68
N LYS A 64 -12.63 -0.78 10.76
CA LYS A 64 -13.98 -0.33 10.44
C LYS A 64 -14.81 -1.35 9.67
N GLU A 65 -14.15 -2.19 8.88
CA GLU A 65 -14.80 -3.21 8.05
C GLU A 65 -14.66 -4.60 8.69
N ALA A 66 -15.43 -5.58 8.19
CA ALA A 66 -15.20 -6.99 8.48
C ALA A 66 -14.44 -7.65 7.33
N PHE A 67 -13.46 -8.49 7.67
CA PHE A 67 -12.75 -9.31 6.69
C PHE A 67 -13.54 -10.60 6.36
N PRO A 68 -13.48 -11.10 5.09
CA PRO A 68 -12.77 -10.51 3.96
C PRO A 68 -13.48 -9.27 3.40
N ARG A 69 -12.71 -8.25 3.03
CA ARG A 69 -13.22 -7.03 2.44
C ARG A 69 -12.42 -6.62 1.21
N ASP A 70 -13.04 -5.97 0.25
CA ASP A 70 -12.32 -5.39 -0.91
C ASP A 70 -11.79 -3.98 -0.60
N LYS A 71 -10.79 -3.57 -1.35
CA LYS A 71 -10.30 -2.19 -1.44
C LYS A 71 -9.85 -1.91 -2.86
N VAL A 72 -10.29 -0.80 -3.44
CA VAL A 72 -9.87 -0.37 -4.78
C VAL A 72 -8.35 -0.22 -4.85
N CYS A 73 -7.70 -1.00 -5.72
CA CYS A 73 -6.25 -1.09 -5.89
C CYS A 73 -5.91 -1.64 -7.27
N GLY A 74 -4.64 -1.53 -7.69
CA GLY A 74 -4.11 -2.23 -8.86
C GLY A 74 -3.71 -3.68 -8.60
N ASP A 75 -3.65 -4.11 -7.32
CA ASP A 75 -3.41 -5.50 -6.88
C ASP A 75 -1.99 -6.06 -7.16
N ALA A 76 -1.05 -5.22 -7.57
CA ALA A 76 0.34 -5.64 -7.72
C ALA A 76 1.11 -5.52 -6.40
N CYS A 77 1.86 -6.56 -6.07
CA CYS A 77 2.71 -6.69 -4.90
C CYS A 77 4.17 -6.75 -5.33
N SER A 78 4.93 -5.74 -4.95
CA SER A 78 6.33 -5.57 -5.34
C SER A 78 7.30 -6.45 -4.54
N GLY A 79 8.58 -6.44 -4.92
CA GLY A 79 9.67 -7.05 -4.16
C GLY A 79 9.77 -6.56 -2.71
N LYS A 80 9.31 -5.36 -2.42
CA LYS A 80 9.23 -4.83 -1.04
C LYS A 80 8.19 -5.59 -0.23
N THR A 81 7.04 -5.93 -0.82
CA THR A 81 6.04 -6.82 -0.20
C THR A 81 6.64 -8.17 0.13
N VAL A 82 7.30 -8.82 -0.85
CA VAL A 82 7.98 -10.11 -0.66
C VAL A 82 9.05 -10.02 0.44
N HIS A 83 9.82 -8.93 0.48
CA HIS A 83 10.84 -8.69 1.51
C HIS A 83 10.23 -8.65 2.92
N VAL A 84 9.16 -7.88 3.12
CA VAL A 84 8.54 -7.75 4.46
C VAL A 84 7.88 -9.05 4.89
N LEU A 85 7.20 -9.76 3.98
CA LEU A 85 6.62 -11.07 4.27
C LEU A 85 7.69 -12.08 4.69
N ARG A 86 8.83 -12.14 3.99
CA ARG A 86 9.97 -12.99 4.36
C ARG A 86 10.55 -12.64 5.73
N LYS A 87 10.58 -11.36 6.10
CA LYS A 87 11.00 -10.89 7.43
C LYS A 87 10.00 -11.28 8.53
N ALA A 88 8.72 -11.25 8.18
CA ALA A 88 7.67 -11.71 9.09
C ALA A 88 7.76 -13.22 9.33
N ASP A 89 7.73 -14.01 8.28
CA ASP A 89 7.97 -15.45 8.31
C ASP A 89 8.34 -15.95 6.90
N PRO A 90 9.52 -16.57 6.72
CA PRO A 90 9.94 -17.09 5.41
C PRO A 90 8.96 -18.10 4.80
N THR A 91 8.27 -18.90 5.62
CA THR A 91 7.34 -19.94 5.16
C THR A 91 6.08 -19.36 4.49
N TRP A 92 5.76 -18.10 4.74
CA TRP A 92 4.62 -17.43 4.10
C TRP A 92 4.79 -17.26 2.59
N LEU A 93 6.05 -17.20 2.13
CA LEU A 93 6.31 -17.18 0.68
C LEU A 93 6.01 -18.54 0.04
N ASP A 94 6.27 -19.65 0.76
CA ASP A 94 5.88 -20.98 0.31
C ASP A 94 4.35 -21.08 0.18
N GLU A 95 3.61 -20.64 1.22
CA GLU A 95 2.16 -20.60 1.20
C GLU A 95 1.60 -19.78 0.02
N ILE A 96 2.18 -18.59 -0.22
CA ILE A 96 1.75 -17.68 -1.29
C ILE A 96 2.01 -18.31 -2.67
N PHE A 97 3.22 -18.82 -2.91
CA PHE A 97 3.56 -19.34 -4.24
C PHE A 97 3.06 -20.76 -4.51
N GLN A 98 2.57 -21.47 -3.48
CA GLN A 98 1.85 -22.73 -3.61
C GLN A 98 0.32 -22.56 -3.78
N ALA A 99 -0.20 -21.33 -3.72
CA ALA A 99 -1.62 -21.01 -3.90
C ALA A 99 -1.84 -20.15 -5.18
N PRO A 100 -1.60 -20.69 -6.39
CA PRO A 100 -1.66 -19.92 -7.64
C PRO A 100 -3.06 -19.40 -7.97
N GLU A 101 -4.11 -20.00 -7.40
CA GLU A 101 -5.49 -19.52 -7.51
C GLU A 101 -5.75 -18.23 -6.72
N ALA A 102 -4.89 -17.89 -5.77
CA ALA A 102 -4.99 -16.69 -4.94
C ALA A 102 -3.90 -15.66 -5.27
N PHE A 103 -2.70 -16.11 -5.66
CA PHE A 103 -1.51 -15.29 -5.85
C PHE A 103 -0.80 -15.67 -7.15
N ALA A 104 -0.86 -14.81 -8.15
CA ALA A 104 -0.15 -15.04 -9.41
C ALA A 104 1.27 -14.47 -9.32
N PRO A 105 2.33 -15.28 -9.47
CA PRO A 105 3.69 -14.79 -9.50
C PRO A 105 3.89 -13.82 -10.66
N SER A 106 4.65 -12.73 -10.43
CA SER A 106 5.02 -11.77 -11.46
C SER A 106 6.53 -11.59 -11.50
N TYR A 107 7.11 -11.75 -12.68
CA TYR A 107 8.55 -11.78 -12.85
C TYR A 107 9.12 -10.50 -13.47
N GLY A 108 8.29 -9.55 -13.85
CA GLY A 108 8.76 -8.31 -14.47
C GLY A 108 7.70 -7.27 -14.69
N LEU A 109 8.11 -6.24 -15.41
CA LEU A 109 7.33 -5.07 -15.75
C LEU A 109 7.48 -4.74 -17.22
N ILE A 110 6.38 -4.46 -17.90
CA ILE A 110 6.38 -3.84 -19.24
C ILE A 110 6.10 -2.35 -19.08
N ILE A 111 6.95 -1.51 -19.65
CA ILE A 111 6.74 -0.07 -19.76
C ILE A 111 6.48 0.28 -21.22
N GLY A 112 5.25 0.73 -21.51
CA GLY A 112 4.87 1.28 -22.80
C GLY A 112 5.03 2.80 -22.83
N ALA A 113 5.74 3.32 -23.83
CA ALA A 113 5.93 4.74 -24.07
C ALA A 113 4.84 5.34 -24.95
N PRO A 114 4.63 6.67 -24.94
CA PRO A 114 3.62 7.36 -25.75
C PRO A 114 3.71 7.12 -27.25
N ASN A 115 4.89 6.81 -27.78
CA ASN A 115 5.10 6.46 -29.19
C ASN A 115 4.82 4.98 -29.52
N GLY A 116 4.26 4.25 -28.58
CA GLY A 116 3.90 2.84 -28.73
C GLY A 116 5.09 1.86 -28.62
N LYS A 117 6.31 2.30 -28.34
CA LYS A 117 7.42 1.40 -28.03
C LYS A 117 7.29 0.90 -26.60
N GLU A 118 7.70 -0.35 -26.39
CA GLU A 118 7.63 -1.03 -25.11
C GLU A 118 8.97 -1.64 -24.75
N ILE A 119 9.26 -1.68 -23.44
CA ILE A 119 10.42 -2.39 -22.90
C ILE A 119 9.92 -3.34 -21.82
N ALA A 120 10.33 -4.60 -21.93
CA ALA A 120 10.12 -5.62 -20.92
C ALA A 120 11.33 -5.64 -19.97
N ILE A 121 11.08 -5.54 -18.68
CA ILE A 121 12.09 -5.41 -17.64
C ILE A 121 11.85 -6.52 -16.62
N PRO A 122 12.64 -7.61 -16.62
CA PRO A 122 12.54 -8.64 -15.59
C PRO A 122 12.98 -8.06 -14.23
N PHE A 123 12.27 -8.37 -13.16
CA PHE A 123 12.63 -7.90 -11.81
C PHE A 123 13.95 -8.49 -11.30
N LYS A 124 14.28 -9.70 -11.74
CA LYS A 124 15.53 -10.40 -11.42
C LYS A 124 16.05 -11.07 -12.69
N PRO A 125 16.94 -10.41 -13.47
CA PRO A 125 17.46 -10.96 -14.72
C PRO A 125 18.18 -12.30 -14.56
N ASP A 126 18.94 -12.44 -13.45
CA ASP A 126 19.77 -13.61 -13.15
C ASP A 126 19.05 -14.61 -12.24
N ARG A 127 17.72 -14.73 -12.38
CA ARG A 127 16.92 -15.65 -11.57
C ARG A 127 17.30 -17.09 -11.86
N LEU A 128 17.62 -17.84 -10.80
CA LEU A 128 17.85 -19.27 -10.91
C LEU A 128 16.53 -20.03 -11.02
N GLN A 129 16.59 -21.20 -11.64
CA GLN A 129 15.41 -22.06 -11.72
C GLN A 129 14.98 -22.49 -10.30
N GLY A 130 13.69 -22.36 -10.00
CA GLY A 130 13.13 -22.66 -8.67
C GLY A 130 13.15 -21.50 -7.68
N GLU A 131 13.76 -20.36 -7.99
CA GLU A 131 13.63 -19.17 -7.15
C GLU A 131 12.23 -18.55 -7.26
N TYR A 132 11.70 -18.11 -6.13
CA TYR A 132 10.44 -17.39 -6.08
C TYR A 132 10.46 -16.12 -6.92
N ALA A 133 9.29 -15.75 -7.44
CA ALA A 133 9.12 -14.47 -8.12
C ALA A 133 9.44 -13.31 -7.17
N ALA A 134 10.01 -12.25 -7.73
CA ALA A 134 10.31 -11.05 -6.97
C ALA A 134 9.07 -10.23 -6.60
N GLY A 135 7.92 -10.53 -7.22
CA GLY A 135 6.62 -9.93 -6.94
C GLY A 135 5.49 -10.90 -7.27
N PHE A 136 4.28 -10.50 -6.98
CA PHE A 136 3.07 -11.25 -7.33
C PHE A 136 1.88 -10.31 -7.49
N THR A 137 0.80 -10.79 -8.07
CA THR A 137 -0.49 -10.09 -8.08
C THR A 137 -1.54 -10.89 -7.31
N SER A 138 -2.41 -10.19 -6.62
CA SER A 138 -3.53 -10.78 -5.86
C SER A 138 -4.58 -9.73 -5.61
N THR A 139 -5.85 -10.08 -5.69
CA THR A 139 -6.89 -9.13 -5.30
C THR A 139 -6.71 -8.69 -3.84
N ARG A 140 -7.03 -7.44 -3.55
CA ARG A 140 -6.94 -6.93 -2.17
C ARG A 140 -7.82 -7.70 -1.20
N MET A 141 -8.93 -8.24 -1.65
CA MET A 141 -9.76 -9.13 -0.83
C MET A 141 -8.97 -10.34 -0.33
N ARG A 142 -8.23 -11.01 -1.22
CA ARG A 142 -7.43 -12.20 -0.88
C ARG A 142 -6.18 -11.84 -0.08
N LEU A 143 -5.42 -10.84 -0.54
CA LEU A 143 -4.20 -10.39 0.14
C LEU A 143 -4.48 -9.90 1.57
N ASP A 144 -5.47 -8.99 1.71
CA ASP A 144 -5.76 -8.40 3.01
C ASP A 144 -6.33 -9.46 3.97
N GLN A 145 -7.15 -10.40 3.48
CA GLN A 145 -7.60 -11.55 4.27
C GLN A 145 -6.44 -12.46 4.69
N TYR A 146 -5.49 -12.73 3.79
CA TYR A 146 -4.29 -13.50 4.12
C TYR A 146 -3.50 -12.83 5.25
N LEU A 147 -3.18 -11.54 5.11
CA LEU A 147 -2.47 -10.77 6.14
C LEU A 147 -3.24 -10.75 7.47
N PHE A 148 -4.55 -10.57 7.41
CA PHE A 148 -5.42 -10.56 8.59
C PHE A 148 -5.42 -11.91 9.31
N SER A 149 -5.40 -13.03 8.59
CA SER A 149 -5.32 -14.38 9.17
C SER A 149 -4.00 -14.65 9.92
N LYS A 150 -2.95 -13.84 9.66
CA LYS A 150 -1.66 -13.95 10.32
C LYS A 150 -1.54 -13.12 11.61
N LEU A 151 -2.60 -12.40 12.00
CA LEU A 151 -2.63 -11.68 13.27
C LEU A 151 -2.69 -12.66 14.43
N ASN A 152 -1.84 -12.45 15.43
CA ASN A 152 -1.73 -13.38 16.56
C ASN A 152 -2.67 -12.98 17.71
N PRO A 153 -3.72 -13.77 18.01
CA PRO A 153 -4.68 -13.45 19.06
C PRO A 153 -4.09 -13.51 20.48
N ALA A 154 -2.89 -14.08 20.67
CA ALA A 154 -2.23 -14.06 21.97
C ALA A 154 -1.74 -12.67 22.37
N HIS A 155 -1.48 -11.79 21.41
CA HIS A 155 -0.97 -10.44 21.62
C HIS A 155 -1.86 -9.34 21.04
N SER A 156 -2.82 -9.68 20.17
CA SER A 156 -3.71 -8.71 19.54
C SER A 156 -5.18 -8.93 19.92
N THR A 157 -5.83 -7.90 20.45
CA THR A 157 -7.28 -7.84 20.57
C THR A 157 -7.84 -7.09 19.37
N ILE A 158 -8.69 -7.74 18.57
CA ILE A 158 -9.11 -7.21 17.28
C ILE A 158 -10.61 -6.87 17.31
N PHE A 159 -10.94 -5.62 16.98
CA PHE A 159 -12.31 -5.15 16.82
C PHE A 159 -12.58 -4.85 15.34
N GLN A 160 -13.39 -5.68 14.69
CA GLN A 160 -13.91 -5.44 13.36
C GLN A 160 -15.29 -4.75 13.40
N ASN A 161 -15.74 -4.16 12.29
CA ASN A 161 -16.96 -3.35 12.22
C ASN A 161 -16.98 -2.23 13.26
N SER A 162 -15.81 -1.60 13.50
CA SER A 162 -15.59 -0.67 14.59
C SER A 162 -15.10 0.68 14.10
N HIS A 163 -16.02 1.65 14.08
CA HIS A 163 -15.71 3.01 13.63
C HIS A 163 -15.21 3.86 14.78
N VAL A 164 -13.99 4.38 14.68
CA VAL A 164 -13.45 5.34 15.64
C VAL A 164 -14.26 6.62 15.59
N LYS A 165 -14.81 7.01 16.74
CA LYS A 165 -15.60 8.24 16.93
C LYS A 165 -14.75 9.39 17.41
N LYS A 166 -13.89 9.10 18.40
CA LYS A 166 -13.05 10.10 19.06
C LYS A 166 -11.66 9.56 19.27
N LEU A 167 -10.69 10.41 19.06
CA LEU A 167 -9.28 10.17 19.34
C LEU A 167 -8.73 11.41 20.01
N GLU A 168 -8.12 11.23 21.17
CA GLU A 168 -7.56 12.35 21.94
C GLU A 168 -6.30 11.92 22.70
N ARG A 169 -5.44 12.87 22.96
CA ARG A 169 -4.32 12.71 23.89
C ARG A 169 -4.74 13.27 25.24
N THR A 170 -4.59 12.46 26.28
CA THR A 170 -4.98 12.81 27.64
C THR A 170 -3.80 12.57 28.56
N GLY A 171 -3.08 13.66 28.92
CA GLY A 171 -1.85 13.55 29.73
C GLY A 171 -0.82 12.64 29.01
N ASP A 172 -0.45 11.57 29.73
CA ASP A 172 0.57 10.60 29.27
C ASP A 172 0.02 9.42 28.49
N THR A 173 -1.22 9.50 27.98
CA THR A 173 -1.86 8.42 27.23
C THR A 173 -2.61 8.95 26.01
N VAL A 174 -2.99 8.03 25.14
CA VAL A 174 -3.91 8.27 24.02
C VAL A 174 -5.17 7.47 24.29
N LYS A 175 -6.33 8.09 24.08
CA LYS A 175 -7.64 7.46 24.21
C LYS A 175 -8.36 7.41 22.87
N VAL A 176 -8.94 6.26 22.56
CA VAL A 176 -9.73 6.02 21.38
C VAL A 176 -11.10 5.50 21.79
N SER A 177 -12.15 6.20 21.40
CA SER A 177 -13.53 5.75 21.59
C SER A 177 -14.12 5.29 20.27
N PHE A 178 -14.79 4.15 20.26
CA PHE A 178 -15.44 3.59 19.09
C PHE A 178 -16.68 2.77 19.48
N ASN A 179 -17.54 2.53 18.50
CA ASN A 179 -18.65 1.60 18.67
C ASN A 179 -18.38 0.32 17.91
N GLN A 180 -18.72 -0.81 18.54
CA GLN A 180 -18.87 -2.09 17.88
C GLN A 180 -20.28 -2.60 18.15
N LYS A 181 -21.07 -2.73 17.09
CA LYS A 181 -22.53 -2.93 17.21
C LYS A 181 -23.15 -1.78 18.03
N GLU A 182 -23.87 -2.08 19.09
CA GLU A 182 -24.52 -1.11 19.98
C GLU A 182 -23.70 -0.78 21.22
N MET A 183 -22.55 -1.44 21.39
CA MET A 183 -21.66 -1.23 22.56
C MET A 183 -20.64 -0.15 22.31
N GLU A 184 -20.38 0.68 23.31
CA GLU A 184 -19.34 1.70 23.30
C GLU A 184 -18.08 1.21 24.01
N PHE A 185 -16.93 1.41 23.34
CA PHE A 185 -15.62 1.04 23.85
C PHE A 185 -14.72 2.28 23.98
N GLU A 186 -13.95 2.33 25.04
CA GLU A 186 -12.85 3.27 25.25
C GLU A 186 -11.56 2.46 25.45
N VAL A 187 -10.57 2.67 24.59
CA VAL A 187 -9.25 2.06 24.70
C VAL A 187 -8.24 3.13 25.04
N GLU A 188 -7.46 2.89 26.10
CA GLU A 188 -6.37 3.75 26.54
C GLU A 188 -5.04 3.05 26.31
N ALA A 189 -4.07 3.77 25.69
CA ALA A 189 -2.74 3.25 25.40
C ALA A 189 -1.67 4.33 25.54
N GLN A 190 -0.40 3.91 25.55
CA GLN A 190 0.74 4.82 25.56
C GLN A 190 1.00 5.45 24.20
N LEU A 191 0.64 4.74 23.10
CA LEU A 191 0.89 5.18 21.74
C LEU A 191 -0.20 4.67 20.78
N VAL A 192 -0.49 5.45 19.72
CA VAL A 192 -1.38 5.04 18.64
C VAL A 192 -0.65 5.00 17.30
N VAL A 193 -0.90 3.96 16.52
CA VAL A 193 -0.45 3.80 15.12
C VAL A 193 -1.64 4.03 14.19
N GLY A 194 -1.60 5.10 13.41
CA GLY A 194 -2.57 5.38 12.35
C GLY A 194 -2.21 4.62 11.08
N ALA A 195 -2.92 3.52 10.82
CA ALA A 195 -2.83 2.71 9.62
C ALA A 195 -4.18 2.69 8.85
N ASP A 196 -4.95 3.75 9.04
CA ASP A 196 -6.36 3.92 8.64
C ASP A 196 -6.52 4.53 7.24
N GLY A 197 -5.46 4.49 6.43
CA GLY A 197 -5.48 4.78 5.02
C GLY A 197 -5.58 6.26 4.67
N ALA A 198 -5.98 6.55 3.43
CA ALA A 198 -5.97 7.90 2.85
C ALA A 198 -6.82 8.94 3.62
N GLN A 199 -7.84 8.49 4.33
CA GLN A 199 -8.75 9.36 5.11
C GLN A 199 -8.43 9.37 6.61
N SER A 200 -7.20 9.06 6.98
CA SER A 200 -6.74 8.87 8.36
C SER A 200 -7.31 9.86 9.37
N ILE A 201 -8.03 9.33 10.37
CA ILE A 201 -8.48 10.10 11.51
C ILE A 201 -7.31 10.50 12.42
N VAL A 202 -6.28 9.63 12.54
CA VAL A 202 -5.08 9.90 13.34
C VAL A 202 -4.34 11.11 12.78
N ARG A 203 -4.14 11.16 11.46
CA ARG A 203 -3.52 12.31 10.77
C ARG A 203 -4.33 13.58 10.97
N LYS A 204 -5.65 13.52 10.76
CA LYS A 204 -6.54 14.67 10.91
C LYS A 204 -6.51 15.23 12.34
N THR A 205 -6.53 14.35 13.33
CA THR A 205 -6.58 14.75 14.76
C THR A 205 -5.26 15.37 15.20
N PHE A 206 -4.12 14.76 14.87
CA PHE A 206 -2.83 15.17 15.47
C PHE A 206 -1.98 16.10 14.59
N LEU A 207 -2.23 16.15 13.29
CA LEU A 207 -1.54 17.04 12.36
C LEU A 207 -2.44 18.17 11.82
N ASN A 208 -3.63 18.38 12.41
CA ASN A 208 -4.58 19.46 12.08
C ASN A 208 -4.87 19.58 10.60
N ASP A 209 -5.01 18.45 9.90
CA ASP A 209 -5.33 18.36 8.47
C ASP A 209 -4.40 19.18 7.52
N GLN A 210 -3.28 19.73 8.06
CA GLN A 210 -2.34 20.55 7.29
C GLN A 210 -1.64 19.77 6.17
N PHE A 211 -1.77 18.46 6.18
CA PHE A 211 -1.08 17.54 5.27
C PHE A 211 -2.05 16.76 4.37
N HIS A 212 -3.07 17.41 3.86
CA HIS A 212 -3.77 16.88 2.69
C HIS A 212 -2.76 16.60 1.58
N PRO A 213 -2.86 15.48 0.86
CA PRO A 213 -1.98 15.25 -0.27
C PRO A 213 -2.11 16.46 -1.20
N LYS A 214 -1.02 17.25 -1.31
CA LYS A 214 -0.99 18.46 -2.15
C LYS A 214 -1.36 18.15 -3.60
N GLN A 215 -1.28 16.89 -3.98
CA GLN A 215 -1.62 16.38 -5.30
C GLN A 215 -2.30 15.01 -5.18
N PRO A 216 -3.59 14.94 -4.83
CA PRO A 216 -4.32 13.68 -4.86
C PRO A 216 -4.32 13.15 -6.30
N SER A 217 -4.17 11.84 -6.45
CA SER A 217 -4.16 11.17 -7.74
C SER A 217 -5.30 10.16 -7.79
N PRO A 218 -6.45 10.52 -8.38
CA PRO A 218 -7.53 9.56 -8.56
C PRO A 218 -7.11 8.50 -9.59
N GLY A 219 -7.49 7.28 -9.29
CA GLY A 219 -7.42 6.13 -10.19
C GLY A 219 -8.74 5.40 -10.22
N ILE A 220 -9.04 4.79 -11.35
CA ILE A 220 -10.19 3.90 -11.52
C ILE A 220 -9.72 2.56 -12.06
N ARG A 221 -10.41 1.47 -11.68
CA ARG A 221 -10.12 0.13 -12.15
C ARG A 221 -11.39 -0.69 -12.34
N ALA A 222 -11.29 -1.72 -13.15
CA ALA A 222 -12.23 -2.83 -13.22
C ALA A 222 -11.47 -4.14 -13.43
N TYR A 223 -12.10 -5.25 -13.08
CA TYR A 223 -11.58 -6.58 -13.38
C TYR A 223 -12.14 -7.08 -14.72
N TYR A 224 -11.27 -7.73 -15.48
CA TYR A 224 -11.62 -8.32 -16.77
C TYR A 224 -11.15 -9.77 -16.84
N ARG A 225 -11.83 -10.58 -17.63
CA ARG A 225 -11.39 -11.90 -18.09
C ARG A 225 -11.22 -11.90 -19.60
N ASN A 226 -10.56 -12.95 -20.12
CA ASN A 226 -10.35 -13.17 -21.55
C ASN A 226 -9.56 -12.06 -22.23
N ILE A 227 -8.69 -11.36 -21.50
CA ILE A 227 -7.68 -10.49 -22.12
C ILE A 227 -6.58 -11.38 -22.69
N THR A 228 -6.09 -11.06 -23.88
CA THR A 228 -5.02 -11.80 -24.55
C THR A 228 -3.69 -11.02 -24.53
N GLY A 229 -2.60 -11.68 -24.96
CA GLY A 229 -1.30 -11.03 -25.16
C GLY A 229 -0.55 -10.69 -23.87
N PHE A 230 -0.77 -11.42 -22.80
CA PHE A 230 0.07 -11.33 -21.59
C PHE A 230 1.48 -11.86 -21.85
N HIS A 231 2.46 -11.29 -21.15
CA HIS A 231 3.80 -11.85 -21.14
C HIS A 231 3.79 -13.26 -20.50
N PRO A 232 4.53 -14.24 -21.06
CA PRO A 232 4.53 -15.61 -20.53
C PRO A 232 4.89 -15.73 -19.05
N GLU A 233 5.73 -14.83 -18.53
CA GLU A 233 6.11 -14.76 -17.14
C GLU A 233 5.26 -13.77 -16.32
N SER A 234 4.02 -13.52 -16.72
CA SER A 234 3.03 -12.69 -16.00
C SER A 234 3.58 -11.32 -15.60
N PHE A 235 4.27 -10.64 -16.52
CA PHE A 235 4.73 -9.27 -16.26
C PHE A 235 3.54 -8.34 -16.07
N ILE A 236 3.62 -7.44 -15.08
CA ILE A 236 2.68 -6.32 -14.93
C ILE A 236 2.97 -5.26 -16.00
N GLU A 237 1.96 -4.53 -16.44
CA GLU A 237 2.08 -3.60 -17.55
C GLU A 237 1.68 -2.19 -17.15
N LEU A 238 2.54 -1.22 -17.47
CA LEU A 238 2.30 0.22 -17.32
C LEU A 238 2.45 0.91 -18.68
N HIS A 239 1.36 1.42 -19.25
CA HIS A 239 1.34 2.10 -20.53
C HIS A 239 1.14 3.61 -20.32
N PHE A 240 2.18 4.38 -20.61
CA PHE A 240 2.17 5.84 -20.54
C PHE A 240 1.62 6.41 -21.85
N LEU A 241 0.31 6.56 -21.91
CA LEU A 241 -0.39 7.04 -23.09
C LEU A 241 -0.44 8.57 -23.14
N PRO A 242 -0.38 9.22 -24.32
CA PRO A 242 -0.35 10.69 -24.45
C PRO A 242 -1.47 11.39 -23.69
N ALA A 243 -2.68 10.83 -23.73
CA ALA A 243 -3.85 11.39 -23.04
C ALA A 243 -3.76 11.36 -21.52
N LEU A 244 -2.95 10.44 -20.95
CA LEU A 244 -2.88 10.19 -19.52
C LEU A 244 -1.67 10.84 -18.83
N LEU A 245 -0.66 11.31 -19.57
CA LEU A 245 0.58 11.84 -18.99
C LEU A 245 0.35 12.96 -17.97
N PRO A 246 1.01 12.88 -16.81
CA PRO A 246 2.05 11.95 -16.35
C PRO A 246 1.51 10.69 -15.65
N GLY A 247 0.24 10.37 -15.81
CA GLY A 247 -0.38 9.11 -15.38
C GLY A 247 -0.20 8.01 -16.42
N TYR A 248 -0.82 6.86 -16.18
CA TYR A 248 -0.70 5.68 -17.04
C TYR A 248 -1.98 4.82 -17.02
N PHE A 249 -2.07 3.95 -18.02
CA PHE A 249 -2.99 2.82 -18.10
C PHE A 249 -2.23 1.57 -17.65
N TRP A 250 -2.86 0.69 -16.88
CA TRP A 250 -2.24 -0.56 -16.44
C TRP A 250 -3.07 -1.79 -16.81
N ILE A 251 -2.38 -2.91 -17.00
CA ILE A 251 -2.95 -4.25 -17.08
C ILE A 251 -2.12 -5.14 -16.16
N PHE A 252 -2.69 -5.61 -15.08
CA PHE A 252 -2.01 -6.50 -14.15
C PHE A 252 -2.68 -7.87 -14.18
N PRO A 253 -1.99 -8.89 -14.72
CA PRO A 253 -2.48 -10.26 -14.71
C PRO A 253 -2.80 -10.70 -13.27
N LEU A 254 -3.93 -11.36 -13.11
CA LEU A 254 -4.38 -11.92 -11.83
C LEU A 254 -4.54 -13.43 -11.97
N PRO A 255 -4.69 -14.17 -10.86
CA PRO A 255 -5.09 -15.56 -10.89
C PRO A 255 -6.36 -15.79 -11.73
N ASP A 256 -6.55 -17.03 -12.17
CA ASP A 256 -7.75 -17.48 -12.91
C ASP A 256 -7.97 -16.78 -14.29
N GLY A 257 -6.89 -16.34 -14.94
CA GLY A 257 -6.98 -15.65 -16.23
C GLY A 257 -7.70 -14.30 -16.18
N ALA A 258 -7.87 -13.75 -15.00
CA ALA A 258 -8.37 -12.40 -14.80
C ALA A 258 -7.25 -11.35 -14.93
N ALA A 259 -7.63 -10.10 -15.02
CA ALA A 259 -6.71 -8.97 -14.90
C ALA A 259 -7.36 -7.78 -14.21
N ASN A 260 -6.56 -7.04 -13.44
CA ASN A 260 -6.91 -5.71 -12.97
C ASN A 260 -6.49 -4.70 -14.03
N VAL A 261 -7.45 -3.95 -14.55
CA VAL A 261 -7.23 -2.96 -15.61
C VAL A 261 -7.70 -1.60 -15.14
N GLY A 262 -6.87 -0.58 -15.31
CA GLY A 262 -7.27 0.74 -14.88
C GLY A 262 -6.40 1.87 -15.39
N ILE A 263 -6.75 3.06 -14.98
CA ILE A 263 -6.02 4.30 -15.26
C ILE A 263 -5.96 5.20 -14.03
N GLY A 264 -4.88 5.95 -13.94
CA GLY A 264 -4.71 6.95 -12.89
C GLY A 264 -3.91 8.15 -13.36
N MET A 265 -4.22 9.33 -12.81
CA MET A 265 -3.45 10.53 -13.10
C MET A 265 -3.66 11.60 -12.02
N PRO A 266 -2.73 12.58 -11.88
CA PRO A 266 -2.88 13.64 -10.90
C PRO A 266 -4.13 14.48 -11.09
N SER A 267 -4.88 14.78 -10.01
CA SER A 267 -6.10 15.57 -10.01
C SER A 267 -5.95 16.95 -10.67
N LYS A 268 -4.75 17.55 -10.55
CA LYS A 268 -4.46 18.83 -11.21
C LYS A 268 -4.63 18.72 -12.73
N VAL A 269 -4.05 17.68 -13.34
CA VAL A 269 -4.12 17.44 -14.79
C VAL A 269 -5.54 17.09 -15.22
N LEU A 270 -6.26 16.29 -14.42
CA LEU A 270 -7.67 15.98 -14.69
C LEU A 270 -8.53 17.24 -14.81
N ARG A 271 -8.37 18.17 -13.86
CA ARG A 271 -9.11 19.43 -13.86
C ARG A 271 -8.72 20.35 -15.01
N GLU A 272 -7.41 20.52 -15.23
CA GLU A 272 -6.89 21.39 -16.29
C GLU A 272 -7.34 20.93 -17.69
N LYS A 273 -7.32 19.62 -17.92
CA LYS A 273 -7.70 19.03 -19.21
C LYS A 273 -9.17 18.61 -19.29
N LYS A 274 -9.95 18.78 -18.21
CA LYS A 274 -11.37 18.36 -18.11
C LYS A 274 -11.58 16.88 -18.47
N ILE A 275 -10.69 16.00 -18.02
CA ILE A 275 -10.69 14.58 -18.37
C ILE A 275 -11.73 13.82 -17.54
N ASN A 276 -12.56 13.03 -18.23
CA ASN A 276 -13.39 11.99 -17.60
C ASN A 276 -12.64 10.63 -17.69
N LEU A 277 -12.12 10.16 -16.55
CA LEU A 277 -11.33 8.91 -16.49
C LEU A 277 -12.13 7.73 -17.06
N LYS A 278 -13.42 7.59 -16.74
CA LYS A 278 -14.23 6.46 -17.22
C LYS A 278 -14.35 6.45 -18.73
N ALA A 279 -14.60 7.60 -19.33
CA ALA A 279 -14.68 7.73 -20.78
C ALA A 279 -13.33 7.41 -21.44
N VAL A 280 -12.22 7.92 -20.88
CA VAL A 280 -10.86 7.64 -21.41
C VAL A 280 -10.50 6.17 -21.27
N LEU A 281 -10.82 5.51 -20.14
CA LEU A 281 -10.59 4.08 -19.97
C LEU A 281 -11.33 3.27 -21.04
N GLN A 282 -12.59 3.59 -21.27
CA GLN A 282 -13.42 2.91 -22.27
C GLN A 282 -12.92 3.16 -23.70
N ASP A 283 -12.47 4.39 -24.00
CA ASP A 283 -11.91 4.73 -25.30
C ASP A 283 -10.60 3.96 -25.59
N ILE A 284 -9.71 3.89 -24.60
CA ILE A 284 -8.45 3.10 -24.73
C ILE A 284 -8.76 1.63 -25.04
N ILE A 285 -9.67 1.02 -24.25
CA ILE A 285 -10.04 -0.38 -24.42
C ILE A 285 -10.67 -0.65 -25.81
N LYS A 286 -11.45 0.31 -26.35
CA LYS A 286 -12.16 0.13 -27.60
C LYS A 286 -11.36 0.51 -28.85
N HIS A 287 -10.47 1.49 -28.76
CA HIS A 287 -9.91 2.14 -29.95
C HIS A 287 -8.38 2.19 -29.97
N HIS A 288 -7.67 1.99 -28.85
CA HIS A 288 -6.21 2.07 -28.88
C HIS A 288 -5.59 0.95 -29.69
N PRO A 289 -4.76 1.24 -30.73
CA PRO A 289 -4.36 0.25 -31.75
C PRO A 289 -3.66 -0.99 -31.19
N LYS A 290 -2.93 -0.89 -30.07
CA LYS A 290 -2.24 -2.03 -29.45
C LYS A 290 -3.03 -2.68 -28.33
N ILE A 291 -3.94 -1.94 -27.68
CA ILE A 291 -4.68 -2.41 -26.52
C ILE A 291 -6.01 -3.03 -26.95
N ALA A 292 -6.77 -2.36 -27.84
CA ALA A 292 -8.10 -2.81 -28.24
C ALA A 292 -8.15 -4.26 -28.79
N PRO A 293 -7.21 -4.73 -29.61
CA PRO A 293 -7.22 -6.12 -30.07
C PRO A 293 -7.12 -7.15 -28.94
N ARG A 294 -6.45 -6.80 -27.83
CA ARG A 294 -6.32 -7.67 -26.65
C ARG A 294 -7.62 -7.82 -25.86
N PHE A 295 -8.56 -6.87 -26.05
CA PHE A 295 -9.84 -6.82 -25.38
C PHE A 295 -11.02 -7.26 -26.25
N SER A 296 -10.79 -7.81 -27.48
CA SER A 296 -11.87 -8.21 -28.39
C SER A 296 -12.86 -9.18 -27.77
N GLU A 297 -12.38 -10.12 -26.95
CA GLU A 297 -13.18 -11.12 -26.23
C GLU A 297 -13.24 -10.85 -24.73
N ALA A 298 -12.74 -9.70 -24.28
CA ALA A 298 -12.65 -9.40 -22.87
C ALA A 298 -14.03 -9.09 -22.25
N ILE A 299 -14.28 -9.68 -21.10
CA ILE A 299 -15.52 -9.48 -20.33
C ILE A 299 -15.17 -8.77 -19.03
N MET A 300 -15.79 -7.62 -18.79
CA MET A 300 -15.71 -6.93 -17.51
C MET A 300 -16.54 -7.70 -16.47
N ILE A 301 -15.89 -8.16 -15.40
CA ILE A 301 -16.50 -9.03 -14.37
C ILE A 301 -16.94 -8.29 -13.12
N ASP A 302 -16.60 -7.01 -12.99
CA ASP A 302 -17.11 -6.14 -11.94
C ASP A 302 -17.35 -4.70 -12.48
N LYS A 303 -17.87 -3.82 -11.63
CA LYS A 303 -18.05 -2.41 -11.99
C LYS A 303 -16.75 -1.62 -11.92
N ILE A 304 -16.64 -0.57 -12.76
CA ILE A 304 -15.55 0.40 -12.64
C ILE A 304 -15.68 1.12 -11.29
N THR A 305 -14.64 1.00 -10.47
CA THR A 305 -14.53 1.63 -9.15
C THR A 305 -13.34 2.56 -9.10
N GLY A 306 -13.40 3.56 -8.24
CA GLY A 306 -12.33 4.56 -8.12
C GLY A 306 -11.90 4.83 -6.70
N TRP A 307 -10.66 5.27 -6.55
CA TRP A 307 -10.07 5.70 -5.31
C TRP A 307 -9.08 6.84 -5.53
N THR A 308 -8.87 7.64 -4.50
CA THR A 308 -7.87 8.71 -4.54
C THR A 308 -6.63 8.28 -3.77
N LEU A 309 -5.49 8.28 -4.46
CA LEU A 309 -4.20 7.87 -3.93
C LEU A 309 -3.49 9.06 -3.25
N PRO A 310 -3.09 8.93 -1.98
CA PRO A 310 -2.27 9.92 -1.30
C PRO A 310 -0.78 9.69 -1.66
N LEU A 311 -0.37 10.22 -2.82
CA LEU A 311 1.00 10.09 -3.29
C LEU A 311 1.98 10.84 -2.39
N PHE A 312 3.19 10.32 -2.30
CA PHE A 312 4.30 11.00 -1.62
C PHE A 312 4.63 12.33 -2.33
N THR A 313 4.71 13.41 -1.56
CA THR A 313 4.98 14.78 -2.05
C THR A 313 6.20 15.43 -1.41
N GLY A 314 7.00 14.67 -0.72
CA GLY A 314 8.17 15.10 0.04
C GLY A 314 8.12 14.63 1.48
N ASN A 315 9.21 14.86 2.22
CA ASN A 315 9.30 14.49 3.62
C ASN A 315 8.34 15.37 4.45
N GLN A 316 7.21 14.80 4.81
CA GLN A 316 6.23 15.40 5.72
C GLN A 316 6.40 14.75 7.11
N PRO A 317 6.06 15.43 8.20
CA PRO A 317 5.93 14.77 9.49
C PRO A 317 4.91 13.64 9.41
N ILE A 318 5.31 12.46 9.85
CA ILE A 318 4.46 11.26 9.89
C ILE A 318 4.34 10.71 11.31
N SER A 319 4.86 11.45 12.28
CA SER A 319 4.76 11.13 13.70
C SER A 319 4.72 12.39 14.57
N GLY A 320 4.48 12.20 15.86
CA GLY A 320 4.50 13.24 16.89
C GLY A 320 4.36 12.64 18.27
N ASP A 321 3.98 13.47 19.24
CA ASP A 321 3.80 12.99 20.62
C ASP A 321 2.75 11.87 20.64
N ARG A 322 3.17 10.66 21.01
CA ARG A 322 2.35 9.46 21.21
C ARG A 322 1.59 8.96 19.98
N PHE A 323 2.01 9.35 18.78
CA PHE A 323 1.44 8.79 17.54
C PHE A 323 2.45 8.63 16.43
N LEU A 324 2.17 7.70 15.54
CA LEU A 324 2.84 7.57 14.23
C LEU A 324 1.83 7.10 13.17
N LEU A 325 2.12 7.43 11.91
CA LEU A 325 1.31 7.12 10.74
C LEU A 325 2.04 6.13 9.84
N ALA A 326 1.34 5.14 9.27
CA ALA A 326 1.92 4.15 8.38
C ALA A 326 1.08 3.99 7.10
N GLY A 327 1.72 3.60 6.01
CA GLY A 327 1.09 3.38 4.72
C GLY A 327 0.45 4.63 4.13
N ASP A 328 -0.77 4.49 3.60
CA ASP A 328 -1.52 5.60 2.98
C ASP A 328 -1.80 6.74 3.98
N ALA A 329 -1.93 6.44 5.27
CA ALA A 329 -2.08 7.44 6.32
C ALA A 329 -0.87 8.38 6.41
N ALA A 330 0.31 7.90 6.05
CA ALA A 330 1.56 8.66 6.00
C ALA A 330 1.89 9.21 4.59
N ASN A 331 1.00 9.09 3.60
CA ASN A 331 1.22 9.48 2.20
C ASN A 331 2.47 8.82 1.58
N LEU A 332 2.64 7.52 1.75
CA LEU A 332 3.84 6.78 1.31
C LEU A 332 3.66 6.07 -0.04
N ILE A 333 2.61 6.36 -0.80
CA ILE A 333 2.45 5.81 -2.14
C ILE A 333 3.47 6.43 -3.09
N ASP A 334 4.19 5.55 -3.82
CA ASP A 334 5.16 5.96 -4.82
C ASP A 334 4.49 6.78 -5.94
N PRO A 335 4.96 8.01 -6.22
CA PRO A 335 4.28 8.88 -7.17
C PRO A 335 4.44 8.48 -8.64
N PHE A 336 5.42 7.64 -8.99
CA PHE A 336 5.66 7.19 -10.35
C PHE A 336 4.94 5.87 -10.66
N THR A 337 5.12 4.88 -9.79
CA THR A 337 4.59 3.53 -10.00
C THR A 337 3.21 3.31 -9.38
N GLY A 338 2.81 4.13 -8.41
CA GLY A 338 1.61 3.89 -7.60
C GLY A 338 1.80 2.80 -6.53
N GLU A 339 3.04 2.31 -6.30
CA GLU A 339 3.34 1.30 -5.29
C GLU A 339 2.98 1.80 -3.89
N GLY A 340 2.02 1.14 -3.27
CA GLY A 340 1.52 1.48 -1.95
C GLY A 340 1.54 0.31 -0.97
N ILE A 341 1.33 -0.92 -1.46
CA ILE A 341 1.21 -2.12 -0.60
C ILE A 341 2.54 -2.43 0.09
N GLY A 342 3.63 -2.49 -0.66
CA GLY A 342 4.96 -2.76 -0.11
C GLY A 342 5.42 -1.64 0.83
N ASN A 343 5.15 -0.38 0.49
CA ASN A 343 5.46 0.76 1.36
C ASN A 343 4.62 0.73 2.64
N ALA A 344 3.36 0.29 2.57
CA ALA A 344 2.49 0.14 3.73
C ALA A 344 3.00 -0.96 4.67
N LEU A 345 3.30 -2.14 4.14
CA LEU A 345 3.88 -3.24 4.92
C LEU A 345 5.22 -2.84 5.55
N PHE A 346 6.09 -2.20 4.78
CA PHE A 346 7.41 -1.77 5.23
C PHE A 346 7.33 -0.72 6.33
N SER A 347 6.49 0.31 6.16
CA SER A 347 6.29 1.33 7.20
C SER A 347 5.65 0.74 8.46
N GLY A 348 4.76 -0.25 8.33
CA GLY A 348 4.20 -0.98 9.46
C GLY A 348 5.24 -1.77 10.24
N MET A 349 6.19 -2.40 9.56
CA MET A 349 7.32 -3.09 10.19
C MET A 349 8.20 -2.11 11.00
N ILE A 350 8.59 -0.98 10.40
CA ILE A 350 9.37 0.06 11.09
C ILE A 350 8.56 0.68 12.25
N ALA A 351 7.25 0.85 12.09
CA ALA A 351 6.38 1.32 13.16
C ALA A 351 6.42 0.39 14.38
N ALA A 352 6.40 -0.92 14.18
CA ALA A 352 6.50 -1.88 15.26
C ALA A 352 7.84 -1.81 15.98
N ASP A 353 8.96 -1.65 15.26
CA ASP A 353 10.28 -1.45 15.86
C ASP A 353 10.33 -0.17 16.69
N THR A 354 9.82 0.93 16.15
CA THR A 354 9.74 2.22 16.86
C THR A 354 8.90 2.13 18.13
N VAL A 355 7.75 1.47 18.05
CA VAL A 355 6.87 1.27 19.20
C VAL A 355 7.58 0.48 20.30
N CYS A 356 8.26 -0.61 19.95
CA CYS A 356 9.01 -1.42 20.90
C CYS A 356 10.06 -0.57 21.64
N ASN A 357 10.90 0.13 20.89
CA ASN A 357 11.94 1.00 21.44
C ASN A 357 11.35 2.12 22.32
N ALA A 358 10.22 2.73 21.91
CA ALA A 358 9.57 3.78 22.68
C ALA A 358 9.00 3.25 24.01
N LEU A 359 8.46 2.03 24.03
CA LEU A 359 7.97 1.37 25.23
C LEU A 359 9.11 1.01 26.18
N GLU A 360 10.21 0.45 25.67
CA GLU A 360 11.39 0.09 26.46
C GLU A 360 12.07 1.32 27.07
N ALA A 361 12.20 2.39 26.30
CA ALA A 361 12.84 3.64 26.76
C ALA A 361 11.89 4.58 27.52
N HIS A 362 10.58 4.30 27.55
CA HIS A 362 9.55 5.23 28.06
C HIS A 362 9.60 6.62 27.40
N GLN A 363 9.93 6.68 26.10
CA GLN A 363 10.10 7.92 25.33
C GLN A 363 9.03 8.04 24.24
N PHE A 364 8.00 8.83 24.49
CA PHE A 364 6.85 9.00 23.60
C PHE A 364 6.72 10.43 23.04
N ASP A 365 7.68 11.30 23.34
CA ASP A 365 7.70 12.66 22.85
C ASP A 365 8.01 12.74 21.35
N LYS A 366 7.58 13.84 20.73
CA LYS A 366 7.72 14.09 19.29
C LYS A 366 9.16 13.94 18.79
N ALA A 367 10.15 14.42 19.54
CA ALA A 367 11.54 14.42 19.08
C ALA A 367 12.10 12.99 19.07
N SER A 368 11.79 12.18 20.09
CA SER A 368 12.21 10.79 20.21
C SER A 368 11.53 9.91 19.15
N ILE A 369 10.22 10.03 18.98
CA ILE A 369 9.48 9.29 17.94
C ILE A 369 9.95 9.68 16.54
N LYS A 370 10.14 10.97 16.27
CA LYS A 370 10.66 11.43 14.96
C LYS A 370 12.00 10.79 14.62
N ARG A 371 12.96 10.78 15.54
CA ARG A 371 14.29 10.16 15.31
C ARG A 371 14.19 8.66 15.00
N GLN A 372 13.30 7.96 15.71
CA GLN A 372 13.17 6.51 15.60
C GLN A 372 12.28 6.06 14.45
N TYR A 373 11.38 6.91 13.95
CA TYR A 373 10.43 6.59 12.91
C TYR A 373 10.62 7.42 11.64
N ASP A 374 10.35 8.75 11.68
CA ASP A 374 10.39 9.59 10.48
C ASP A 374 11.76 9.56 9.81
N ASP A 375 12.83 9.77 10.61
CA ASP A 375 14.18 9.86 10.08
C ASP A 375 14.65 8.49 9.52
N ILE A 376 14.31 7.38 10.19
CA ILE A 376 14.63 6.02 9.74
C ILE A 376 13.87 5.69 8.45
N LEU A 377 12.55 5.95 8.42
CA LEU A 377 11.73 5.66 7.25
C LEU A 377 12.16 6.50 6.04
N HIS A 378 12.43 7.80 6.26
CA HIS A 378 12.93 8.69 5.21
C HIS A 378 14.34 8.30 4.71
N LEU A 379 15.19 7.77 5.57
CA LEU A 379 16.50 7.25 5.18
C LEU A 379 16.35 6.02 4.27
N GLN A 380 15.44 5.11 4.62
CA GLN A 380 15.30 3.82 3.93
C GLN A 380 14.52 3.91 2.62
N ILE A 381 13.40 4.64 2.57
CA ILE A 381 12.57 4.73 1.36
C ILE A 381 12.42 6.16 0.80
N GLY A 382 12.79 7.18 1.55
CA GLY A 382 12.57 8.57 1.14
C GLY A 382 13.36 8.99 -0.11
N SER A 383 14.57 8.47 -0.31
CA SER A 383 15.36 8.72 -1.52
C SER A 383 14.72 8.09 -2.76
N GLU A 384 14.17 6.88 -2.61
CA GLU A 384 13.41 6.18 -3.65
C GLU A 384 12.17 7.00 -4.06
N LEU A 385 11.36 7.41 -3.08
CA LEU A 385 10.14 8.18 -3.33
C LEU A 385 10.41 9.55 -3.96
N LYS A 386 11.51 10.23 -3.55
CA LYS A 386 11.94 11.48 -4.18
C LYS A 386 12.36 11.29 -5.63
N THR A 387 13.05 10.19 -5.93
CA THR A 387 13.42 9.84 -7.31
C THR A 387 12.17 9.59 -8.15
N SER A 388 11.21 8.85 -7.61
CA SER A 388 9.92 8.62 -8.26
C SER A 388 9.14 9.90 -8.55
N MET A 389 9.21 10.91 -7.66
CA MET A 389 8.64 12.24 -7.94
C MET A 389 9.29 12.91 -9.18
N ILE A 390 10.58 12.74 -9.37
CA ILE A 390 11.27 13.31 -10.52
C ILE A 390 10.91 12.54 -11.79
N LEU A 391 10.91 11.22 -11.74
CA LEU A 391 10.47 10.40 -12.86
C LEU A 391 9.04 10.75 -13.30
N GLN A 392 8.11 10.93 -12.36
CA GLN A 392 6.76 11.38 -12.68
C GLN A 392 6.75 12.74 -13.39
N ARG A 393 7.61 13.67 -12.97
CA ARG A 393 7.75 14.98 -13.64
C ARG A 393 8.34 14.87 -15.05
N LEU A 394 9.36 14.02 -15.23
CA LEU A 394 9.99 13.77 -16.52
C LEU A 394 9.00 13.15 -17.52
N CYS A 395 8.10 12.27 -17.08
CA CYS A 395 7.08 11.68 -17.94
C CYS A 395 6.09 12.70 -18.52
N ARG A 396 6.02 13.94 -18.01
CA ARG A 396 5.27 15.02 -18.65
C ARG A 396 5.86 15.43 -19.99
N HIS A 397 7.16 15.23 -20.18
CA HIS A 397 7.88 15.54 -21.41
C HIS A 397 7.90 14.33 -22.33
N GLN A 398 6.82 14.18 -23.11
CA GLN A 398 6.60 13.05 -24.00
C GLN A 398 7.81 12.73 -24.89
N GLY A 399 8.47 13.77 -25.46
CA GLY A 399 9.64 13.61 -26.33
C GLY A 399 10.83 12.95 -25.61
N LEU A 400 11.12 13.39 -24.39
CA LEU A 400 12.20 12.82 -23.58
C LEU A 400 11.89 11.38 -23.17
N PHE A 401 10.66 11.09 -22.76
CA PHE A 401 10.27 9.74 -22.36
C PHE A 401 10.33 8.77 -23.57
N ASN A 402 9.80 9.19 -24.74
CA ASN A 402 9.91 8.44 -25.98
C ASN A 402 11.37 8.18 -26.39
N PHE A 403 12.23 9.16 -26.23
CA PHE A 403 13.66 9.03 -26.51
C PHE A 403 14.31 7.98 -25.60
N LEU A 404 14.09 8.07 -24.29
CA LEU A 404 14.66 7.14 -23.30
C LEU A 404 14.24 5.70 -23.58
N ILE A 405 12.94 5.45 -23.75
CA ILE A 405 12.43 4.10 -24.04
C ILE A 405 12.93 3.61 -25.42
N SER A 406 12.94 4.48 -26.43
CA SER A 406 13.44 4.10 -27.76
C SER A 406 14.92 3.76 -27.79
N LYS A 407 15.73 4.39 -26.95
CA LYS A 407 17.15 4.04 -26.81
C LYS A 407 17.32 2.75 -26.01
N ALA A 408 16.53 2.56 -24.94
CA ALA A 408 16.56 1.35 -24.12
C ALA A 408 16.20 0.09 -24.92
N THR A 409 15.25 0.19 -25.85
CA THR A 409 14.90 -0.96 -26.74
C THR A 409 16.01 -1.35 -27.70
N ARG A 410 17.01 -0.49 -27.93
CA ARG A 410 18.11 -0.73 -28.86
C ARG A 410 19.45 -1.04 -28.21
N SER A 411 19.58 -0.77 -26.90
CA SER A 411 20.83 -0.94 -26.13
C SER A 411 20.62 -1.88 -24.96
N PRO A 412 21.19 -3.10 -25.00
CA PRO A 412 21.15 -4.03 -23.87
C PRO A 412 21.74 -3.43 -22.60
N THR A 413 22.80 -2.64 -22.73
CA THR A 413 23.45 -1.94 -21.60
C THR A 413 22.49 -0.94 -20.95
N LEU A 414 21.76 -0.14 -21.74
CA LEU A 414 20.79 0.82 -21.21
C LEU A 414 19.56 0.12 -20.63
N SER A 415 19.09 -0.96 -21.27
CA SER A 415 18.04 -1.81 -20.73
C SER A 415 18.45 -2.40 -19.38
N GLY A 416 19.66 -2.95 -19.27
CA GLY A 416 20.24 -3.43 -18.01
C GLY A 416 20.39 -2.33 -16.96
N THR A 417 20.78 -1.12 -17.37
CA THR A 417 20.87 0.03 -16.45
C THR A 417 19.50 0.46 -15.93
N LEU A 418 18.48 0.52 -16.79
CA LEU A 418 17.10 0.82 -16.37
C LEU A 418 16.55 -0.26 -15.43
N ASN A 419 16.84 -1.53 -15.74
CA ASN A 419 16.48 -2.64 -14.87
C ASN A 419 17.16 -2.52 -13.49
N ALA A 420 18.47 -2.30 -13.48
CA ALA A 420 19.22 -2.07 -12.23
C ALA A 420 18.70 -0.85 -11.45
N MET A 421 18.28 0.22 -12.14
CA MET A 421 17.67 1.39 -11.51
C MET A 421 16.29 1.11 -10.94
N LEU A 422 15.48 0.26 -11.56
CA LEU A 422 14.18 -0.16 -11.01
C LEU A 422 14.36 -1.09 -9.80
N SER A 423 15.44 -1.87 -9.80
CA SER A 423 15.77 -2.83 -8.74
C SER A 423 16.61 -2.23 -7.61
N ASN A 424 17.39 -1.17 -7.86
CA ASN A 424 18.35 -0.59 -6.91
C ASN A 424 18.21 0.92 -6.77
N VAL A 425 17.88 1.36 -5.55
CA VAL A 425 17.64 2.78 -5.20
C VAL A 425 18.87 3.66 -5.44
N ASP A 426 20.08 3.15 -5.18
CA ASP A 426 21.30 3.96 -5.34
C ASP A 426 21.62 4.25 -6.80
N LEU A 427 21.32 3.32 -7.69
CA LEU A 427 21.47 3.52 -9.12
C LEU A 427 20.42 4.49 -9.69
N ARG A 428 19.23 4.59 -9.11
CA ARG A 428 18.23 5.61 -9.48
C ARG A 428 18.74 7.04 -9.29
N LYS A 429 19.70 7.27 -8.39
CA LYS A 429 20.34 8.57 -8.20
C LYS A 429 21.12 9.07 -9.45
N GLN A 430 21.49 8.17 -10.34
CA GLN A 430 22.14 8.55 -11.62
C GLN A 430 21.19 9.33 -12.53
N LEU A 431 19.87 9.10 -12.43
CA LEU A 431 18.85 9.86 -13.18
C LEU A 431 18.85 11.37 -12.88
N TYR A 432 19.47 11.80 -11.78
CA TYR A 432 19.63 13.23 -11.46
C TYR A 432 20.82 13.88 -12.17
N LYS A 433 21.75 13.09 -12.70
CA LYS A 433 22.99 13.61 -13.27
C LYS A 433 22.80 13.93 -14.76
N PRO A 434 22.98 15.18 -15.20
CA PRO A 434 22.98 15.50 -16.64
C PRO A 434 23.95 14.62 -17.45
N SER A 435 25.07 14.21 -16.83
CA SER A 435 26.03 13.28 -17.42
C SER A 435 25.46 11.92 -17.77
N PHE A 436 24.41 11.45 -17.06
CA PHE A 436 23.70 10.22 -17.41
C PHE A 436 23.01 10.34 -18.76
N TYR A 437 22.31 11.44 -19.00
CA TYR A 437 21.62 11.69 -20.26
C TYR A 437 22.61 11.91 -21.41
N LEU A 438 23.76 12.57 -21.13
CA LEU A 438 24.86 12.70 -22.08
C LEU A 438 25.45 11.34 -22.46
N LYS A 439 25.68 10.43 -21.51
CA LYS A 439 26.13 9.07 -21.81
C LYS A 439 25.14 8.31 -22.66
N ILE A 440 23.83 8.42 -22.38
CA ILE A 440 22.78 7.84 -23.20
C ILE A 440 22.77 8.42 -24.62
N LEU A 441 22.99 9.74 -24.76
CA LEU A 441 23.08 10.39 -26.08
C LEU A 441 24.29 9.91 -26.87
N LEU A 442 25.43 9.76 -26.23
CA LEU A 442 26.69 9.39 -26.85
C LEU A 442 26.89 7.87 -27.03
N ASN A 443 25.91 7.04 -26.68
CA ASN A 443 25.99 5.56 -26.74
C ASN A 443 27.13 4.95 -25.87
N GLN A 444 27.54 5.60 -24.80
CA GLN A 444 28.55 5.12 -23.84
C GLN A 444 27.95 4.48 -22.62
#